data_422a61ee7b99d76368395df5899511d4
#
_entry.id   422a61ee7b99d76368395df5899511d4
#
_cell.length_a   1.000
_cell.length_b   1.000
_cell.length_c   1.000
_cell.angle_alpha   90.00
_cell.angle_beta   90.00
_cell.angle_gamma   90.00
#
_symmetry.space_group_name_H-M   'P 1'
#
loop_
_entity.id
_entity.type
_entity.pdbx_description
1 polymer ?
#
loop_
_entity_poly.entity_id
_entity_poly.type
_entity_poly.pdbx_seq_one_letter_code
_entity_poly.pdbx_strand_id
1 'polypeptide(L)'
;MKLDPDLVTLGKIVGGGFPIGVICGKNELMKYASTSIFSKTDRAYIGGGTFSANPLTMMAGSTMLTTIKNKGNLLYKKLNSFGIETRKMLDKKFGGSVITTGIGSLFLTHFLSDSTYEINNATDAAKCNIKKLHDYHFHMIAKDGIFFLPGKLGAFSDVHTKSDIANLAKSTDEFLTKFKK
;
A
#
# COMPACT_ATOMS: atom_id res chain seq x y z
N MET A 1 2.23 5.40 16.41
CA MET A 1 2.54 6.84 16.43
C MET A 1 1.22 7.58 16.42
N LYS A 2 0.97 8.48 17.36
CA LYS A 2 -0.25 9.29 17.40
C LYS A 2 0.09 10.62 16.73
N LEU A 3 -0.40 10.84 15.50
CA LEU A 3 -0.22 12.07 14.75
C LEU A 3 -1.48 12.93 14.91
N ASP A 4 -1.31 14.22 15.04
CA ASP A 4 -2.36 15.23 15.01
C ASP A 4 -2.06 16.23 13.87
N PRO A 5 -2.29 15.86 12.62
CA PRO A 5 -1.97 16.70 11.48
C PRO A 5 -2.95 17.87 11.35
N ASP A 6 -2.46 19.01 10.89
CA ASP A 6 -3.29 20.17 10.57
C ASP A 6 -4.05 19.98 9.26
N LEU A 7 -3.39 19.37 8.28
CA LEU A 7 -3.95 19.02 6.97
C LEU A 7 -3.58 17.59 6.59
N VAL A 8 -4.50 16.91 5.90
CA VAL A 8 -4.31 15.55 5.38
C VAL A 8 -4.73 15.53 3.91
N THR A 9 -3.90 14.94 3.07
CA THR A 9 -4.27 14.67 1.67
C THR A 9 -4.58 13.18 1.51
N LEU A 10 -5.69 12.88 0.82
CA LEU A 10 -6.12 11.51 0.53
C LEU A 10 -6.29 11.32 -0.98
N GLY A 11 -6.11 10.09 -1.42
CA GLY A 11 -6.27 9.72 -2.82
C GLY A 11 -6.49 8.21 -2.98
N LYS A 12 -6.40 7.71 -4.21
CA LYS A 12 -6.49 6.28 -4.55
C LYS A 12 -7.79 5.64 -4.07
N ILE A 13 -7.73 4.82 -3.02
CA ILE A 13 -8.86 4.03 -2.51
C ILE A 13 -10.10 4.87 -2.20
N VAL A 14 -9.92 6.12 -1.76
CA VAL A 14 -11.06 7.02 -1.43
C VAL A 14 -11.88 7.40 -2.65
N GLY A 15 -11.39 7.16 -3.86
CA GLY A 15 -12.13 7.38 -5.11
C GLY A 15 -12.91 6.16 -5.59
N GLY A 16 -12.85 5.02 -4.90
CA GLY A 16 -13.56 3.82 -5.31
C GLY A 16 -13.18 3.30 -6.70
N GLY A 17 -11.93 3.52 -7.12
CA GLY A 17 -11.40 3.15 -8.44
C GLY A 17 -11.34 4.31 -9.43
N PHE A 18 -11.91 5.46 -9.10
CA PHE A 18 -11.87 6.66 -9.94
C PHE A 18 -10.80 7.66 -9.48
N PRO A 19 -10.30 8.53 -10.37
CA PRO A 19 -9.31 9.55 -10.04
C PRO A 19 -9.88 10.54 -9.01
N ILE A 20 -9.19 10.73 -7.89
CA ILE A 20 -9.59 11.66 -6.83
C ILE A 20 -8.37 12.19 -6.08
N GLY A 21 -8.45 13.44 -5.67
CA GLY A 21 -7.64 14.03 -4.63
C GLY A 21 -8.56 14.70 -3.60
N VAL A 22 -8.32 14.44 -2.32
CA VAL A 22 -9.10 15.01 -1.22
C VAL A 22 -8.15 15.72 -0.27
N ILE A 23 -8.54 16.90 0.17
CA ILE A 23 -7.86 17.66 1.23
C ILE A 23 -8.83 17.74 2.40
N CYS A 24 -8.38 17.30 3.56
CA CYS A 24 -9.08 17.39 4.83
C CYS A 24 -8.20 18.13 5.84
N GLY A 25 -8.80 18.77 6.82
CA GLY A 25 -8.01 19.44 7.86
C GLY A 25 -8.85 20.09 8.93
N LYS A 26 -8.17 20.76 9.86
CA LYS A 26 -8.80 21.50 10.94
C LYS A 26 -9.68 22.61 10.36
N ASN A 27 -10.84 22.81 10.99
CA ASN A 27 -11.84 23.78 10.49
C ASN A 27 -11.27 25.20 10.37
N GLU A 28 -10.42 25.60 11.26
CA GLU A 28 -9.73 26.91 11.24
C GLU A 28 -8.85 27.15 10.00
N LEU A 29 -8.38 26.07 9.35
CA LEU A 29 -7.64 26.12 8.10
C LEU A 29 -8.57 25.94 6.90
N MET A 30 -9.48 24.97 6.97
CA MET A 30 -10.36 24.65 5.84
C MET A 30 -11.37 25.74 5.52
N LYS A 31 -11.72 26.60 6.49
CA LYS A 31 -12.58 27.77 6.24
C LYS A 31 -12.03 28.71 5.17
N TYR A 32 -10.71 28.84 5.02
CA TYR A 32 -10.12 29.68 3.97
C TYR A 32 -10.34 29.15 2.55
N ALA A 33 -10.78 27.90 2.40
CA ALA A 33 -11.19 27.34 1.12
C ALA A 33 -12.63 27.73 0.72
N SER A 34 -13.40 28.33 1.63
CA SER A 34 -14.79 28.69 1.38
C SER A 34 -14.91 29.98 0.57
N THR A 35 -15.65 29.90 -0.52
CA THR A 35 -15.96 31.07 -1.38
C THR A 35 -17.01 31.97 -0.79
N SER A 36 -17.77 31.54 0.21
CA SER A 36 -18.83 32.29 0.86
C SER A 36 -18.39 33.12 2.06
N ILE A 37 -17.22 32.83 2.62
CA ILE A 37 -16.75 33.46 3.88
C ILE A 37 -15.69 34.53 3.62
N PHE A 38 -14.84 34.35 2.61
CA PHE A 38 -13.70 35.23 2.37
C PHE A 38 -13.74 35.85 0.97
N SER A 39 -13.19 37.07 0.86
CA SER A 39 -12.95 37.73 -0.41
C SER A 39 -11.95 36.93 -1.25
N LYS A 40 -11.82 37.30 -2.54
CA LYS A 40 -10.85 36.64 -3.43
C LYS A 40 -9.41 36.74 -2.95
N THR A 41 -9.08 37.79 -2.20
CA THR A 41 -7.73 38.04 -1.70
C THR A 41 -7.42 37.28 -0.40
N ASP A 42 -8.45 36.91 0.36
CA ASP A 42 -8.28 36.37 1.72
C ASP A 42 -8.53 34.85 1.79
N ARG A 43 -8.74 34.20 0.67
CA ARG A 43 -8.99 32.76 0.61
C ARG A 43 -7.87 31.98 -0.06
N ALA A 44 -7.69 30.76 0.39
CA ALA A 44 -6.83 29.81 -0.29
C ALA A 44 -7.51 29.33 -1.58
N TYR A 45 -6.79 29.34 -2.69
CA TYR A 45 -7.26 28.72 -3.92
C TYR A 45 -7.09 27.21 -3.84
N ILE A 46 -8.20 26.51 -3.70
CA ILE A 46 -8.24 25.07 -3.94
C ILE A 46 -8.63 24.91 -5.40
N GLY A 47 -7.62 24.70 -6.25
CA GLY A 47 -7.77 24.69 -7.68
C GLY A 47 -8.82 23.72 -8.20
N GLY A 48 -9.66 24.17 -9.11
CA GLY A 48 -10.62 23.35 -9.84
C GLY A 48 -10.01 22.88 -11.15
N GLY A 49 -9.60 21.63 -11.24
CA GLY A 49 -9.38 20.98 -12.53
C GLY A 49 -10.71 20.51 -13.14
N THR A 50 -10.71 20.19 -14.43
CA THR A 50 -11.89 19.69 -15.16
C THR A 50 -12.59 18.52 -14.45
N PHE A 51 -11.86 17.70 -13.72
CA PHE A 51 -12.40 16.55 -13.01
C PHE A 51 -12.74 16.82 -11.54
N SER A 52 -12.57 18.04 -11.05
CA SER A 52 -12.89 18.38 -9.66
C SER A 52 -14.38 18.20 -9.40
N ALA A 53 -14.71 17.56 -8.27
CA ALA A 53 -16.07 17.24 -7.86
C ALA A 53 -16.90 16.50 -8.92
N ASN A 54 -16.28 15.70 -9.77
CA ASN A 54 -16.99 14.90 -10.76
C ASN A 54 -18.03 14.00 -10.07
N PRO A 55 -19.31 14.03 -10.45
CA PRO A 55 -20.38 13.33 -9.75
C PRO A 55 -20.16 11.82 -9.66
N LEU A 56 -19.64 11.20 -10.72
CA LEU A 56 -19.38 9.75 -10.75
C LEU A 56 -18.29 9.37 -9.75
N THR A 57 -17.19 10.14 -9.72
CA THR A 57 -16.11 9.94 -8.74
C THR A 57 -16.58 10.17 -7.30
N MET A 58 -17.42 11.18 -7.09
CA MET A 58 -17.97 11.47 -5.75
C MET A 58 -18.90 10.37 -5.26
N MET A 59 -19.75 9.80 -6.13
CA MET A 59 -20.58 8.64 -5.79
C MET A 59 -19.76 7.40 -5.47
N ALA A 60 -18.80 7.06 -6.33
CA ALA A 60 -17.93 5.90 -6.11
C ALA A 60 -17.12 6.04 -4.81
N GLY A 61 -16.56 7.21 -4.55
CA GLY A 61 -15.83 7.51 -3.33
C GLY A 61 -16.72 7.44 -2.08
N SER A 62 -17.93 8.00 -2.13
CA SER A 62 -18.89 7.90 -1.02
C SER A 62 -19.27 6.45 -0.71
N THR A 63 -19.51 5.64 -1.75
CA THR A 63 -19.81 4.21 -1.61
C THR A 63 -18.62 3.46 -0.98
N MET A 64 -17.40 3.74 -1.43
CA MET A 64 -16.18 3.14 -0.88
C MET A 64 -15.99 3.50 0.60
N LEU A 65 -16.10 4.78 0.95
CA LEU A 65 -15.94 5.23 2.34
C LEU A 65 -17.03 4.64 3.25
N THR A 66 -18.25 4.53 2.77
CA THR A 66 -19.36 3.87 3.49
C THR A 66 -19.06 2.40 3.70
N THR A 67 -18.54 1.71 2.69
CA THR A 67 -18.14 0.30 2.79
C THR A 67 -17.04 0.10 3.83
N ILE A 68 -16.01 0.94 3.81
CA ILE A 68 -14.92 0.89 4.80
C ILE A 68 -15.45 1.15 6.21
N LYS A 69 -16.31 2.16 6.38
CA LYS A 69 -16.94 2.50 7.65
C LYS A 69 -17.76 1.33 8.21
N ASN A 70 -18.57 0.68 7.38
CA ASN A 70 -19.42 -0.43 7.78
C ASN A 70 -18.62 -1.69 8.17
N LYS A 71 -17.52 -1.97 7.47
CA LYS A 71 -16.61 -3.08 7.83
C LYS A 71 -15.77 -2.77 9.08
N GLY A 72 -15.50 -1.51 9.34
CA GLY A 72 -14.85 -1.02 10.55
C GLY A 72 -13.54 -1.73 10.88
N ASN A 73 -13.29 -1.93 12.16
CA ASN A 73 -12.03 -2.51 12.65
C ASN A 73 -11.79 -3.98 12.22
N LEU A 74 -12.83 -4.72 11.83
CA LEU A 74 -12.66 -6.10 11.36
C LEU A 74 -11.87 -6.17 10.06
N LEU A 75 -12.11 -5.23 9.14
CA LEU A 75 -11.35 -5.10 7.91
C LEU A 75 -9.85 -4.89 8.20
N TYR A 76 -9.53 -3.93 9.05
CA TYR A 76 -8.14 -3.63 9.38
C TYR A 76 -7.43 -4.76 10.13
N LYS A 77 -8.13 -5.46 11.03
CA LYS A 77 -7.61 -6.64 11.72
C LYS A 77 -7.28 -7.76 10.72
N LYS A 78 -8.18 -8.06 9.78
CA LYS A 78 -7.96 -9.04 8.73
C LYS A 78 -6.73 -8.69 7.88
N LEU A 79 -6.68 -7.47 7.34
CA LEU A 79 -5.59 -7.02 6.48
C LEU A 79 -4.24 -7.02 7.20
N ASN A 80 -4.23 -6.57 8.46
CA ASN A 80 -3.01 -6.57 9.27
C ASN A 80 -2.53 -8.00 9.57
N SER A 81 -3.43 -8.94 9.88
CA SER A 81 -3.05 -10.34 10.11
C SER A 81 -2.43 -10.97 8.87
N PHE A 82 -3.00 -10.72 7.68
CA PHE A 82 -2.46 -11.21 6.40
C PHE A 82 -1.05 -10.68 6.14
N GLY A 83 -0.83 -9.38 6.34
CA GLY A 83 0.49 -8.80 6.16
C GLY A 83 1.52 -9.34 7.15
N ILE A 84 1.17 -9.48 8.43
CA ILE A 84 2.06 -10.05 9.45
C ILE A 84 2.41 -11.51 9.12
N GLU A 85 1.40 -12.33 8.78
CA GLU A 85 1.58 -13.73 8.42
C GLU A 85 2.52 -13.87 7.21
N THR A 86 2.27 -13.07 6.18
CA THR A 86 3.07 -13.09 4.95
C THR A 86 4.51 -12.67 5.18
N ARG A 87 4.75 -11.57 5.90
CA ARG A 87 6.13 -11.14 6.21
C ARG A 87 6.90 -12.22 6.96
N LYS A 88 6.32 -12.77 8.01
CA LYS A 88 6.94 -13.88 8.78
C LYS A 88 7.18 -15.13 7.93
N MET A 89 6.24 -15.48 7.07
CA MET A 89 6.35 -16.62 6.17
C MET A 89 7.49 -16.44 5.18
N LEU A 90 7.61 -15.28 4.55
CA LEU A 90 8.66 -14.97 3.59
C LEU A 90 10.04 -14.96 4.27
N ASP A 91 10.19 -14.26 5.39
CA ASP A 91 11.46 -14.23 6.14
C ASP A 91 11.92 -15.64 6.54
N LYS A 92 11.00 -16.48 7.02
CA LYS A 92 11.27 -17.88 7.37
C LYS A 92 11.72 -18.70 6.15
N LYS A 93 11.03 -18.58 5.01
CA LYS A 93 11.34 -19.35 3.80
C LYS A 93 12.70 -19.00 3.20
N PHE A 94 13.04 -17.75 3.22
CA PHE A 94 14.32 -17.26 2.68
C PHE A 94 15.51 -17.43 3.64
N GLY A 95 15.27 -17.82 4.90
CA GLY A 95 16.30 -18.24 5.84
C GLY A 95 17.40 -17.21 6.07
N GLY A 96 17.06 -15.93 6.28
CA GLY A 96 18.02 -14.86 6.55
C GLY A 96 18.63 -14.19 5.31
N SER A 97 18.37 -14.70 4.10
CA SER A 97 18.80 -14.04 2.85
C SER A 97 17.88 -12.89 2.40
N VAL A 98 16.79 -12.70 3.11
CA VAL A 98 15.76 -11.69 2.84
C VAL A 98 15.27 -11.10 4.15
N ILE A 99 14.97 -9.83 4.12
CA ILE A 99 14.16 -9.13 5.14
C ILE A 99 12.89 -8.62 4.45
N THR A 100 11.73 -8.90 5.04
CA THR A 100 10.46 -8.40 4.51
C THR A 100 9.93 -7.27 5.38
N THR A 101 9.95 -6.06 4.85
CA THR A 101 9.41 -4.88 5.51
C THR A 101 7.95 -4.64 5.15
N GLY A 102 7.23 -3.84 5.95
CA GLY A 102 5.86 -3.44 5.65
C GLY A 102 5.03 -3.16 6.89
N ILE A 103 3.84 -2.62 6.68
CA ILE A 103 2.86 -2.31 7.71
C ILE A 103 1.46 -2.65 7.22
N GLY A 104 0.55 -3.05 8.13
CA GLY A 104 -0.80 -3.45 7.74
C GLY A 104 -0.76 -4.61 6.74
N SER A 105 -1.43 -4.45 5.61
CA SER A 105 -1.46 -5.43 4.50
C SER A 105 -0.25 -5.38 3.58
N LEU A 106 0.65 -4.42 3.77
CA LEU A 106 1.78 -4.17 2.86
C LEU A 106 2.97 -5.05 3.22
N PHE A 107 3.70 -5.48 2.20
CA PHE A 107 4.97 -6.19 2.36
C PHE A 107 5.90 -5.93 1.16
N LEU A 108 7.19 -5.80 1.43
CA LEU A 108 8.23 -5.68 0.42
C LEU A 108 9.42 -6.54 0.83
N THR A 109 9.83 -7.41 -0.05
CA THR A 109 10.92 -8.36 0.14
C THR A 109 12.23 -7.70 -0.29
N HIS A 110 13.21 -7.65 0.61
CA HIS A 110 14.53 -7.12 0.34
C HIS A 110 15.53 -8.27 0.30
N PHE A 111 16.07 -8.57 -0.87
CA PHE A 111 17.12 -9.58 -1.04
C PHE A 111 18.45 -8.98 -0.60
N LEU A 112 18.99 -9.49 0.50
CA LEU A 112 20.22 -8.98 1.09
C LEU A 112 21.43 -9.36 0.24
N SER A 113 22.39 -8.44 0.12
CA SER A 113 23.70 -8.71 -0.49
C SER A 113 24.63 -9.42 0.51
N ASP A 114 24.40 -9.20 1.82
CA ASP A 114 25.08 -9.82 2.93
C ASP A 114 24.06 -10.14 4.04
N SER A 115 24.13 -11.34 4.61
CA SER A 115 23.20 -11.81 5.65
C SER A 115 23.30 -11.08 7.00
N THR A 116 24.34 -10.31 7.21
CA THR A 116 24.55 -9.50 8.42
C THR A 116 23.93 -8.10 8.32
N TYR A 117 23.32 -7.79 7.18
CA TYR A 117 22.84 -6.46 6.86
C TYR A 117 21.44 -6.19 7.45
N GLU A 118 21.30 -5.05 8.14
CA GLU A 118 20.02 -4.58 8.63
C GLU A 118 19.47 -3.45 7.75
N ILE A 119 18.15 -3.38 7.60
CA ILE A 119 17.46 -2.34 6.84
C ILE A 119 16.76 -1.41 7.83
N ASN A 120 17.34 -0.26 8.07
CA ASN A 120 16.82 0.76 8.98
C ASN A 120 16.24 1.99 8.25
N ASN A 121 16.60 2.18 6.98
CA ASN A 121 16.20 3.33 6.18
C ASN A 121 16.25 3.02 4.67
N ALA A 122 15.86 4.00 3.86
CA ALA A 122 15.82 3.87 2.40
C ALA A 122 17.21 3.66 1.76
N THR A 123 18.26 4.24 2.34
CA THR A 123 19.64 4.06 1.86
C THR A 123 20.09 2.62 2.04
N ASP A 124 19.69 2.00 3.15
CA ASP A 124 19.97 0.60 3.40
C ASP A 124 19.22 -0.29 2.41
N ALA A 125 17.93 -0.04 2.21
CA ALA A 125 17.13 -0.78 1.23
C ALA A 125 17.68 -0.65 -0.21
N ALA A 126 18.27 0.49 -0.58
CA ALA A 126 18.85 0.70 -1.89
C ALA A 126 20.09 -0.17 -2.19
N LYS A 127 20.74 -0.71 -1.16
CA LYS A 127 21.90 -1.61 -1.31
C LYS A 127 21.49 -3.08 -1.54
N CYS A 128 20.21 -3.40 -1.41
CA CYS A 128 19.68 -4.73 -1.64
C CYS A 128 19.70 -5.12 -3.13
N ASN A 129 19.67 -6.40 -3.41
CA ASN A 129 19.71 -6.92 -4.76
C ASN A 129 18.34 -6.75 -5.47
N ILE A 130 18.16 -5.61 -6.12
CA ILE A 130 16.93 -5.27 -6.86
C ILE A 130 16.68 -6.22 -8.05
N LYS A 131 17.74 -6.73 -8.68
CA LYS A 131 17.61 -7.70 -9.77
C LYS A 131 16.95 -8.98 -9.26
N LYS A 132 17.38 -9.51 -8.12
CA LYS A 132 16.81 -10.71 -7.52
C LYS A 132 15.36 -10.51 -7.08
N LEU A 133 15.00 -9.31 -6.63
CA LEU A 133 13.60 -8.93 -6.37
C LEU A 133 12.77 -8.97 -7.66
N HIS A 134 13.28 -8.43 -8.77
CA HIS A 134 12.61 -8.48 -10.06
C HIS A 134 12.43 -9.92 -10.55
N ASP A 135 13.49 -10.75 -10.47
CA ASP A 135 13.44 -12.15 -10.86
C ASP A 135 12.38 -12.91 -10.03
N TYR A 136 12.27 -12.62 -8.73
CA TYR A 136 11.23 -13.17 -7.85
C TYR A 136 9.83 -12.73 -8.27
N HIS A 137 9.60 -11.44 -8.50
CA HIS A 137 8.29 -10.93 -8.93
C HIS A 137 7.89 -11.46 -10.30
N PHE A 138 8.82 -11.54 -11.27
CA PHE A 138 8.55 -12.13 -12.58
C PHE A 138 8.22 -13.62 -12.48
N HIS A 139 8.90 -14.36 -11.61
CA HIS A 139 8.54 -15.76 -11.35
C HIS A 139 7.10 -15.89 -10.85
N MET A 140 6.70 -15.08 -9.86
CA MET A 140 5.36 -15.07 -9.31
C MET A 140 4.29 -14.80 -10.39
N ILE A 141 4.53 -13.81 -11.24
CA ILE A 141 3.59 -13.43 -12.32
C ILE A 141 3.52 -14.52 -13.39
N ALA A 142 4.67 -14.96 -13.90
CA ALA A 142 4.75 -15.85 -15.05
C ALA A 142 4.31 -17.30 -14.73
N LYS A 143 4.55 -17.76 -13.48
CA LYS A 143 4.30 -19.14 -13.08
C LYS A 143 2.91 -19.34 -12.52
N ASP A 144 2.49 -18.47 -11.62
CA ASP A 144 1.27 -18.68 -10.82
C ASP A 144 0.26 -17.54 -10.91
N GLY A 145 0.50 -16.55 -11.77
CA GLY A 145 -0.40 -15.40 -11.95
C GLY A 145 -0.51 -14.51 -10.70
N ILE A 146 0.44 -14.61 -9.76
CA ILE A 146 0.48 -13.75 -8.58
C ILE A 146 1.08 -12.43 -8.99
N PHE A 147 0.22 -11.40 -9.13
CA PHE A 147 0.65 -10.11 -9.66
C PHE A 147 1.38 -9.26 -8.62
N PHE A 148 2.60 -8.91 -8.94
CA PHE A 148 3.36 -7.83 -8.31
C PHE A 148 3.72 -6.78 -9.35
N LEU A 149 3.60 -5.52 -9.00
CA LEU A 149 4.25 -4.49 -9.79
C LEU A 149 5.77 -4.64 -9.58
N PRO A 150 6.57 -4.96 -10.63
CA PRO A 150 7.97 -5.32 -10.48
C PRO A 150 8.76 -4.29 -9.67
N GLY A 151 9.52 -4.76 -8.69
CA GLY A 151 10.30 -3.91 -7.78
C GLY A 151 9.48 -3.09 -6.79
N LYS A 152 8.16 -3.30 -6.71
CA LYS A 152 7.27 -2.59 -5.79
C LYS A 152 6.74 -3.51 -4.69
N LEU A 153 6.11 -2.90 -3.68
CA LEU A 153 5.51 -3.65 -2.59
C LEU A 153 4.30 -4.48 -3.05
N GLY A 154 4.07 -5.60 -2.38
CA GLY A 154 2.82 -6.34 -2.42
C GLY A 154 1.82 -5.81 -1.40
N ALA A 155 0.53 -6.05 -1.65
CA ALA A 155 -0.54 -5.65 -0.77
C ALA A 155 -1.71 -6.63 -0.82
N PHE A 156 -2.31 -6.90 0.33
CA PHE A 156 -3.59 -7.60 0.39
C PHE A 156 -4.75 -6.62 0.39
N SER A 157 -5.81 -6.98 -0.30
CA SER A 157 -7.11 -6.31 -0.23
C SER A 157 -8.12 -7.20 0.51
N ASP A 158 -9.32 -6.68 0.72
CA ASP A 158 -10.36 -7.39 1.46
C ASP A 158 -10.88 -8.67 0.77
N VAL A 159 -10.73 -8.76 -0.54
CA VAL A 159 -11.14 -9.96 -1.31
C VAL A 159 -10.16 -11.11 -1.20
N HIS A 160 -8.92 -10.86 -0.79
CA HIS A 160 -7.94 -11.93 -0.59
C HIS A 160 -8.33 -12.83 0.59
N THR A 161 -7.89 -14.08 0.49
CA THR A 161 -8.15 -15.16 1.45
C THR A 161 -6.83 -15.76 1.95
N LYS A 162 -6.91 -16.66 2.91
CA LYS A 162 -5.74 -17.45 3.34
C LYS A 162 -5.18 -18.35 2.24
N SER A 163 -6.02 -18.74 1.26
CA SER A 163 -5.56 -19.51 0.10
C SER A 163 -4.55 -18.71 -0.73
N ASP A 164 -4.72 -17.40 -0.84
CA ASP A 164 -3.79 -16.54 -1.59
C ASP A 164 -2.42 -16.48 -0.91
N ILE A 165 -2.39 -16.44 0.43
CA ILE A 165 -1.14 -16.54 1.19
C ILE A 165 -0.48 -17.91 1.00
N ALA A 166 -1.27 -18.99 1.01
CA ALA A 166 -0.76 -20.34 0.78
C ALA A 166 -0.20 -20.51 -0.64
N ASN A 167 -0.87 -19.95 -1.64
CA ASN A 167 -0.39 -19.94 -3.02
C ASN A 167 0.93 -19.17 -3.15
N LEU A 168 1.03 -17.98 -2.54
CA LEU A 168 2.27 -17.21 -2.50
C LEU A 168 3.40 -18.01 -1.82
N ALA A 169 3.08 -18.72 -0.73
CA ALA A 169 4.04 -19.55 -0.03
C ALA A 169 4.56 -20.70 -0.91
N LYS A 170 3.68 -21.39 -1.65
CA LYS A 170 4.02 -22.46 -2.58
C LYS A 170 4.91 -21.94 -3.72
N SER A 171 4.50 -20.86 -4.38
CA SER A 171 5.29 -20.23 -5.45
C SER A 171 6.68 -19.78 -4.98
N THR A 172 6.77 -19.33 -3.71
CA THR A 172 8.07 -18.97 -3.11
C THR A 172 8.96 -20.19 -2.97
N ASP A 173 8.43 -21.35 -2.56
CA ASP A 173 9.21 -22.61 -2.48
C ASP A 173 9.70 -23.05 -3.86
N GLU A 174 8.87 -22.93 -4.89
CA GLU A 174 9.25 -23.25 -6.27
C GLU A 174 10.37 -22.32 -6.78
N PHE A 175 10.26 -21.02 -6.49
CA PHE A 175 11.33 -20.05 -6.79
C PHE A 175 12.64 -20.45 -6.10
N LEU A 176 12.61 -20.74 -4.80
CA LEU A 176 13.78 -21.12 -4.04
C LEU A 176 14.43 -22.40 -4.57
N THR A 177 13.65 -23.38 -5.00
CA THR A 177 14.15 -24.62 -5.59
C THR A 177 14.90 -24.38 -6.91
N LYS A 178 14.37 -23.48 -7.74
CA LYS A 178 14.93 -23.16 -9.06
C LYS A 178 16.17 -22.27 -8.99
N PHE A 179 16.26 -21.39 -8.01
CA PHE A 179 17.30 -20.37 -7.89
C PHE A 179 18.31 -20.62 -6.76
N LYS A 180 18.28 -21.82 -6.15
CA LYS A 180 19.32 -22.30 -5.21
C LYS A 180 20.58 -22.84 -5.90
N LYS A 181 20.61 -22.76 -7.24
CA LYS A 181 21.78 -23.18 -8.05
C LYS A 181 22.65 -22.01 -8.43
#